data_895947e793de0c29ccaeeb393406b4a8
#
_entry.id   895947e793de0c29ccaeeb393406b4a8
#
_cell.length_a   1.000
_cell.length_b   1.000
_cell.length_c   1.000
_cell.angle_alpha   90.00
_cell.angle_beta   90.00
_cell.angle_gamma   90.00
#
_symmetry.space_group_name_H-M   'P 1'
#
loop_
_entity.id
_entity.type
_entity.pdbx_description
1 polymer ?
#
loop_
_entity_poly.entity_id
_entity_poly.type
_entity_poly.pdbx_seq_one_letter_code
_entity_poly.pdbx_strand_id
1 'polypeptide(L)'
;MRKDNKERIKTRILIILILISVIQIGIHWNMQTQGLPFHFISGIFATNGRAANLDVESLREQYFIPETIMVSISTSHWRLDDRDSQFKKIWDDVRDNYLPSIIKQKPDKVLPKEQWAEITGARCVRIDFDTLWPGDLIYWLAEAKPSDNKGFEGIKSIVITPQMDVNETINTVFIYDENQIYQYQVNIKNEFLQKRYYSNLADEISRKNKPTLRLLSSVSNFSSDKDIFVALNDGKGSAFSTVMAVIPKDIALNRANIENYSIQDNILLEQKESLSANYTDSSRYAMFTDTENLYRLYNDGILEYKYIPSTSSNQDDISAAFKHAVTFIEQRRHLMGDADIFLKSINKKESYYEMKFEYKLEGVSIYYNDIEGVEINSPLIIKANSDRILECRWVIRYISKFDKPTNYNVNFADLLNKQIVSAYPEILDSKDRFFKRIEPGYIFELSDSDSGLLAPSWIISTESKDYFIPLIRKGG
;
A
#
# COMPACT_ATOMS: atom_id res chain seq x y z
N MET A 1 -16.41 -26.28 59.12
CA MET A 1 -15.22 -25.92 58.29
C MET A 1 -14.78 -26.95 57.26
N ARG A 2 -14.84 -28.27 57.49
CA ARG A 2 -14.42 -29.27 56.47
C ARG A 2 -15.41 -29.52 55.30
N LYS A 3 -16.69 -29.21 55.45
CA LYS A 3 -17.74 -29.42 54.43
C LYS A 3 -17.67 -28.32 53.32
N ASP A 4 -17.41 -27.07 53.70
CA ASP A 4 -17.30 -25.96 52.75
C ASP A 4 -16.15 -26.05 51.77
N ASN A 5 -15.01 -26.62 52.22
CA ASN A 5 -13.86 -26.82 51.31
C ASN A 5 -14.13 -27.88 50.25
N LYS A 6 -14.88 -28.96 50.57
CA LYS A 6 -15.25 -29.97 49.57
C LYS A 6 -16.22 -29.41 48.52
N GLU A 7 -17.14 -28.58 48.88
CA GLU A 7 -18.06 -27.94 47.92
C GLU A 7 -17.33 -26.92 47.01
N ARG A 8 -16.41 -26.15 47.54
CA ARG A 8 -15.59 -25.25 46.74
C ARG A 8 -14.67 -25.98 45.76
N ILE A 9 -14.13 -27.16 46.15
CA ILE A 9 -13.32 -27.99 45.27
C ILE A 9 -14.18 -28.60 44.17
N LYS A 10 -15.37 -29.11 44.46
CA LYS A 10 -16.32 -29.61 43.46
C LYS A 10 -16.71 -28.53 42.43
N THR A 11 -17.01 -27.32 42.89
CA THR A 11 -17.35 -26.20 42.02
C THR A 11 -16.20 -25.83 41.12
N ARG A 12 -14.95 -25.80 41.61
CA ARG A 12 -13.76 -25.56 40.80
C ARG A 12 -13.53 -26.65 39.75
N ILE A 13 -13.70 -27.90 40.11
CA ILE A 13 -13.58 -29.05 39.18
C ILE A 13 -14.66 -28.95 38.11
N LEU A 14 -15.89 -28.59 38.47
CA LEU A 14 -16.99 -28.42 37.50
C LEU A 14 -16.71 -27.27 36.51
N ILE A 15 -16.19 -26.15 36.97
CA ILE A 15 -15.80 -25.03 36.12
C ILE A 15 -14.68 -25.44 35.15
N ILE A 16 -13.68 -26.18 35.63
CA ILE A 16 -12.58 -26.68 34.79
C ILE A 16 -13.11 -27.64 33.73
N LEU A 17 -14.01 -28.56 34.08
CA LEU A 17 -14.62 -29.52 33.15
C LEU A 17 -15.48 -28.80 32.08
N ILE A 18 -16.21 -27.80 32.45
CA ILE A 18 -16.97 -26.94 31.49
C ILE A 18 -16.00 -26.24 30.53
N LEU A 19 -14.92 -25.65 31.04
CA LEU A 19 -13.89 -25.01 30.22
C LEU A 19 -13.23 -25.98 29.22
N ILE A 20 -12.87 -27.18 29.68
CA ILE A 20 -12.30 -28.24 28.82
C ILE A 20 -13.30 -28.65 27.75
N SER A 21 -14.58 -28.84 28.12
CA SER A 21 -15.63 -29.19 27.17
C SER A 21 -15.83 -28.13 26.08
N VAL A 22 -15.82 -26.84 26.45
CA VAL A 22 -15.92 -25.74 25.49
C VAL A 22 -14.72 -25.71 24.56
N ILE A 23 -13.51 -25.95 25.08
CA ILE A 23 -12.29 -26.03 24.26
C ILE A 23 -12.34 -27.24 23.29
N GLN A 24 -12.81 -28.41 23.78
CA GLN A 24 -12.95 -29.63 22.92
C GLN A 24 -13.98 -29.40 21.81
N ILE A 25 -15.12 -28.80 22.13
CA ILE A 25 -16.13 -28.45 21.12
C ILE A 25 -15.52 -27.47 20.07
N GLY A 26 -14.76 -26.48 20.51
CA GLY A 26 -14.08 -25.53 19.62
C GLY A 26 -13.06 -26.21 18.68
N ILE A 27 -12.27 -27.15 19.23
CA ILE A 27 -11.29 -27.93 18.43
C ILE A 27 -11.99 -28.85 17.45
N HIS A 28 -13.05 -29.55 17.88
CA HIS A 28 -13.78 -30.48 17.02
C HIS A 28 -14.49 -29.74 15.85
N TRP A 29 -15.03 -28.57 16.13
CA TRP A 29 -15.65 -27.74 15.09
C TRP A 29 -14.64 -27.17 14.12
N ASN A 30 -13.46 -26.76 14.60
CA ASN A 30 -12.36 -26.32 13.73
C ASN A 30 -11.89 -27.40 12.76
N MET A 31 -11.92 -28.68 13.18
CA MET A 31 -11.57 -29.80 12.33
C MET A 31 -12.64 -30.12 11.26
N GLN A 32 -13.91 -29.79 11.51
CA GLN A 32 -15.01 -30.06 10.57
C GLN A 32 -15.34 -28.96 9.59
N THR A 33 -15.06 -27.69 9.92
CA THR A 33 -15.57 -26.54 9.15
C THR A 33 -14.48 -25.68 8.48
N GLN A 34 -13.21 -26.08 8.52
CA GLN A 34 -12.08 -25.28 8.02
C GLN A 34 -12.05 -23.83 8.52
N GLY A 35 -12.67 -23.53 9.64
CA GLY A 35 -12.63 -22.22 10.29
C GLY A 35 -13.33 -22.28 11.65
N LEU A 36 -12.69 -21.74 12.67
CA LEU A 36 -13.33 -21.57 13.99
C LEU A 36 -14.48 -20.56 13.86
N PRO A 37 -15.66 -20.84 14.44
CA PRO A 37 -16.72 -19.85 14.58
C PRO A 37 -16.35 -18.82 15.68
N PHE A 38 -15.12 -18.30 15.61
CA PHE A 38 -14.70 -17.18 16.48
C PHE A 38 -15.48 -15.91 16.21
N HIS A 39 -16.23 -15.84 15.10
CA HIS A 39 -17.16 -14.76 14.86
C HIS A 39 -18.24 -14.64 15.95
N PHE A 40 -18.65 -15.76 16.55
CA PHE A 40 -19.62 -15.71 17.66
C PHE A 40 -18.98 -15.23 18.97
N ILE A 41 -17.75 -15.67 19.27
CA ILE A 41 -17.03 -15.24 20.48
C ILE A 41 -16.41 -13.86 20.30
N SER A 42 -15.90 -13.54 19.10
CA SER A 42 -15.50 -12.18 18.77
C SER A 42 -16.68 -11.22 18.72
N GLY A 43 -17.88 -11.67 18.34
CA GLY A 43 -19.11 -10.88 18.44
C GLY A 43 -19.57 -10.62 19.88
N ILE A 44 -19.23 -11.49 20.84
CA ILE A 44 -19.51 -11.23 22.28
C ILE A 44 -18.45 -10.32 22.90
N PHE A 45 -17.22 -10.34 22.41
CA PHE A 45 -16.10 -9.49 22.89
C PHE A 45 -15.71 -8.38 21.92
N ALA A 46 -16.13 -8.44 20.67
CA ALA A 46 -16.00 -7.40 19.67
C ALA A 46 -17.33 -6.67 19.47
N THR A 47 -17.89 -6.21 20.56
CA THR A 47 -18.67 -4.97 20.48
C THR A 47 -17.73 -3.92 19.90
N ASN A 48 -17.89 -3.62 18.60
CA ASN A 48 -17.38 -2.38 17.95
C ASN A 48 -15.88 -2.08 18.09
N GLY A 49 -15.01 -3.09 18.34
CA GLY A 49 -13.70 -2.82 18.93
C GLY A 49 -12.50 -2.88 17.98
N ARG A 50 -12.55 -3.55 16.84
CA ARG A 50 -11.34 -3.59 15.99
C ARG A 50 -11.20 -2.39 15.07
N ALA A 51 -12.29 -1.84 14.59
CA ALA A 51 -12.25 -0.66 13.73
C ALA A 51 -12.32 0.66 14.50
N ALA A 52 -12.92 0.68 15.68
CA ALA A 52 -13.08 1.91 16.47
C ALA A 52 -11.79 2.42 17.13
N ASN A 53 -10.71 1.61 17.17
CA ASN A 53 -9.47 1.94 17.86
C ASN A 53 -8.20 1.69 17.03
N LEU A 54 -8.23 1.94 15.73
CA LEU A 54 -6.96 2.10 14.99
C LEU A 54 -6.27 3.34 15.58
N ASP A 55 -5.18 3.12 16.30
CA ASP A 55 -4.36 4.20 16.80
C ASP A 55 -3.46 4.77 15.71
N VAL A 56 -2.90 5.94 15.96
CA VAL A 56 -2.05 6.63 14.98
C VAL A 56 -0.80 5.81 14.65
N GLU A 57 -0.27 5.09 15.64
CA GLU A 57 0.91 4.24 15.43
C GLU A 57 0.63 3.11 14.47
N SER A 58 -0.49 2.40 14.63
CA SER A 58 -0.92 1.34 13.71
C SER A 58 -1.13 1.87 12.29
N LEU A 59 -1.76 3.05 12.13
CA LEU A 59 -1.94 3.68 10.83
C LEU A 59 -0.61 4.07 10.18
N ARG A 60 0.33 4.58 10.98
CA ARG A 60 1.67 4.95 10.55
C ARG A 60 2.45 3.73 10.06
N GLU A 61 2.38 2.63 10.77
CA GLU A 61 3.07 1.39 10.38
C GLU A 61 2.48 0.74 9.12
N GLN A 62 1.17 0.81 8.92
CA GLN A 62 0.48 0.11 7.84
C GLN A 62 0.34 0.91 6.55
N TYR A 63 0.17 2.22 6.66
CA TYR A 63 -0.17 3.07 5.51
C TYR A 63 0.90 4.10 5.16
N PHE A 64 1.62 4.66 6.14
CA PHE A 64 2.71 5.59 5.87
C PHE A 64 4.00 4.81 5.56
N ILE A 65 4.04 4.23 4.38
CA ILE A 65 5.14 3.37 3.90
C ILE A 65 5.66 3.96 2.59
N PRO A 66 6.99 4.06 2.40
CA PRO A 66 7.56 4.52 1.14
C PRO A 66 7.36 3.49 0.02
N GLU A 67 7.28 3.98 -1.21
CA GLU A 67 7.23 3.14 -2.39
C GLU A 67 8.54 2.39 -2.59
N THR A 68 9.65 3.12 -2.47
CA THR A 68 10.99 2.57 -2.65
C THR A 68 12.00 3.24 -1.75
N ILE A 69 13.07 2.51 -1.44
CA ILE A 69 14.29 3.08 -0.86
C ILE A 69 15.41 2.82 -1.85
N MET A 70 16.03 3.90 -2.33
CA MET A 70 17.18 3.84 -3.23
C MET A 70 18.45 4.16 -2.46
N VAL A 71 19.47 3.35 -2.65
CA VAL A 71 20.81 3.62 -2.14
C VAL A 71 21.69 3.95 -3.33
N SER A 72 22.37 5.09 -3.28
CA SER A 72 23.10 5.65 -4.42
C SER A 72 24.57 5.91 -4.10
N ILE A 73 25.43 5.64 -5.07
CA ILE A 73 26.80 6.10 -5.12
C ILE A 73 27.09 6.55 -6.54
N SER A 74 27.16 7.84 -6.77
CA SER A 74 27.34 8.42 -8.11
C SER A 74 26.28 7.91 -9.08
N THR A 75 26.66 7.26 -10.15
CA THR A 75 25.75 6.72 -11.18
C THR A 75 25.24 5.31 -10.88
N SER A 76 25.61 4.72 -9.77
CA SER A 76 25.17 3.37 -9.36
C SER A 76 24.10 3.45 -8.30
N HIS A 77 22.98 2.81 -8.56
CA HIS A 77 21.82 2.83 -7.69
C HIS A 77 21.36 1.41 -7.39
N TRP A 78 20.86 1.17 -6.19
CA TRP A 78 20.29 -0.11 -5.75
C TRP A 78 18.94 0.15 -5.11
N ARG A 79 17.93 -0.55 -5.58
CA ARG A 79 16.58 -0.50 -5.01
C ARG A 79 16.49 -1.50 -3.86
N LEU A 80 15.95 -1.06 -2.74
CA LEU A 80 15.47 -1.90 -1.66
C LEU A 80 13.95 -1.95 -1.76
N ASP A 81 13.38 -3.13 -1.69
CA ASP A 81 11.94 -3.35 -1.60
C ASP A 81 11.57 -3.84 -0.20
N ASP A 82 10.28 -3.97 0.08
CA ASP A 82 9.73 -4.36 1.39
C ASP A 82 10.20 -5.73 1.89
N ARG A 83 10.68 -6.62 0.98
CA ARG A 83 11.28 -7.92 1.32
C ARG A 83 12.70 -7.80 1.86
N ASP A 84 13.35 -6.67 1.64
CA ASP A 84 14.70 -6.42 2.16
C ASP A 84 14.65 -6.05 3.64
N SER A 85 15.36 -6.79 4.47
CA SER A 85 15.47 -6.47 5.90
C SER A 85 16.01 -5.06 6.19
N GLN A 86 16.74 -4.49 5.23
CA GLN A 86 17.26 -3.13 5.31
C GLN A 86 16.15 -2.09 5.04
N PHE A 87 15.16 -2.41 4.20
CA PHE A 87 14.07 -1.48 3.89
C PHE A 87 13.33 -1.06 5.16
N LYS A 88 12.79 -2.04 5.90
CA LYS A 88 12.07 -1.77 7.14
C LYS A 88 12.96 -1.04 8.16
N LYS A 89 14.21 -1.49 8.33
CA LYS A 89 15.14 -0.87 9.27
C LYS A 89 15.42 0.60 8.97
N ILE A 90 15.63 0.95 7.70
CA ILE A 90 15.86 2.34 7.28
C ILE A 90 14.58 3.16 7.48
N TRP A 91 13.43 2.60 7.07
CA TRP A 91 12.18 3.32 7.19
C TRP A 91 11.77 3.56 8.64
N ASP A 92 11.86 2.56 9.51
CA ASP A 92 11.57 2.70 10.94
C ASP A 92 12.49 3.78 11.57
N ASP A 93 13.78 3.79 11.22
CA ASP A 93 14.68 4.84 11.70
C ASP A 93 14.28 6.24 11.23
N VAL A 94 13.98 6.38 9.95
CA VAL A 94 13.57 7.68 9.38
C VAL A 94 12.26 8.15 9.97
N ARG A 95 11.28 7.26 10.06
CA ARG A 95 9.96 7.55 10.61
C ARG A 95 10.03 7.97 12.08
N ASP A 96 10.80 7.24 12.90
CA ASP A 96 10.78 7.38 14.35
C ASP A 96 11.81 8.37 14.88
N ASN A 97 12.90 8.60 14.17
CA ASN A 97 13.98 9.46 14.63
C ASN A 97 14.16 10.73 13.77
N TYR A 98 14.19 10.61 12.43
CA TYR A 98 14.44 11.77 11.56
C TYR A 98 13.21 12.66 11.41
N LEU A 99 12.07 12.12 11.05
CA LEU A 99 10.85 12.90 10.83
C LEU A 99 10.43 13.73 12.06
N PRO A 100 10.34 13.17 13.28
CA PRO A 100 9.99 13.96 14.45
C PRO A 100 11.02 15.06 14.78
N SER A 101 12.29 14.85 14.43
CA SER A 101 13.33 15.86 14.59
C SER A 101 13.15 17.00 13.58
N ILE A 102 12.90 16.67 12.31
CA ILE A 102 12.70 17.63 11.21
C ILE A 102 11.46 18.50 11.44
N ILE A 103 10.35 17.89 11.85
CA ILE A 103 9.07 18.59 12.09
C ILE A 103 9.21 19.69 13.16
N LYS A 104 10.07 19.46 14.15
CA LYS A 104 10.27 20.39 15.28
C LYS A 104 11.22 21.53 15.00
N GLN A 105 11.89 21.54 13.84
CA GLN A 105 12.89 22.58 13.50
C GLN A 105 12.55 23.26 12.17
N LYS A 106 13.12 24.45 11.96
CA LYS A 106 13.07 25.14 10.67
C LYS A 106 14.10 24.53 9.73
N PRO A 107 13.85 24.54 8.42
CA PRO A 107 14.88 24.17 7.45
C PRO A 107 16.05 25.15 7.54
N ASP A 108 17.28 24.63 7.48
CA ASP A 108 18.49 25.46 7.44
C ASP A 108 18.57 26.22 6.12
N LYS A 109 18.11 25.59 5.04
CA LYS A 109 18.04 26.19 3.70
C LYS A 109 16.83 25.67 2.95
N VAL A 110 16.31 26.52 2.05
CA VAL A 110 15.35 26.13 1.03
C VAL A 110 16.04 26.26 -0.32
N LEU A 111 16.06 25.18 -1.09
CA LEU A 111 16.78 25.06 -2.34
C LEU A 111 15.78 24.87 -3.49
N PRO A 112 16.09 25.36 -4.69
CA PRO A 112 15.25 25.15 -5.86
C PRO A 112 15.29 23.71 -6.33
N LYS A 113 14.22 23.22 -6.94
CA LYS A 113 14.07 21.84 -7.40
C LYS A 113 15.13 21.37 -8.40
N GLU A 114 15.73 22.31 -9.13
CA GLU A 114 16.79 22.03 -10.12
C GLU A 114 18.05 21.39 -9.50
N GLN A 115 18.26 21.59 -8.19
CA GLN A 115 19.36 20.96 -7.45
C GLN A 115 19.09 19.51 -7.08
N TRP A 116 17.87 18.99 -7.33
CA TRP A 116 17.49 17.62 -6.96
C TRP A 116 18.41 16.56 -7.56
N ALA A 117 18.73 16.69 -8.85
CA ALA A 117 19.61 15.75 -9.54
C ALA A 117 21.03 15.71 -8.95
N GLU A 118 21.57 16.85 -8.49
CA GLU A 118 22.87 16.92 -7.84
C GLU A 118 22.85 16.21 -6.47
N ILE A 119 21.79 16.48 -5.68
CA ILE A 119 21.61 15.88 -4.35
C ILE A 119 21.48 14.34 -4.45
N THR A 120 20.64 13.87 -5.35
CA THR A 120 20.39 12.43 -5.54
C THR A 120 21.49 11.69 -6.28
N GLY A 121 22.34 12.40 -7.02
CA GLY A 121 23.56 11.89 -7.67
C GLY A 121 24.73 11.70 -6.70
N ALA A 122 24.66 12.22 -5.49
CA ALA A 122 25.68 12.03 -4.45
C ALA A 122 25.56 10.63 -3.80
N ARG A 123 26.46 10.33 -2.85
CA ARG A 123 26.28 9.17 -1.95
C ARG A 123 25.13 9.47 -1.01
N CYS A 124 24.00 8.78 -1.19
CA CYS A 124 22.82 9.05 -0.38
C CYS A 124 21.91 7.81 -0.24
N VAL A 125 20.99 7.90 0.72
CA VAL A 125 19.80 7.04 0.82
C VAL A 125 18.60 7.90 0.52
N ARG A 126 17.87 7.55 -0.52
CA ARG A 126 16.67 8.24 -0.99
C ARG A 126 15.44 7.37 -0.72
N ILE A 127 14.42 7.95 -0.15
CA ILE A 127 13.16 7.33 0.22
C ILE A 127 12.09 8.03 -0.58
N ASP A 128 11.41 7.31 -1.46
CA ASP A 128 10.39 7.86 -2.36
C ASP A 128 9.00 7.35 -1.98
N PHE A 129 8.03 8.23 -2.07
CA PHE A 129 6.61 7.92 -1.91
C PHE A 129 5.87 7.98 -3.24
N ASP A 130 4.84 7.14 -3.42
CA ASP A 130 3.98 7.14 -4.61
C ASP A 130 3.28 8.49 -4.83
N THR A 131 2.89 9.12 -3.73
CA THR A 131 2.18 10.41 -3.74
C THR A 131 2.89 11.44 -2.88
N LEU A 132 2.57 12.71 -3.09
CA LEU A 132 2.89 13.78 -2.15
C LEU A 132 2.03 13.59 -0.89
N TRP A 133 2.66 13.28 0.22
CA TRP A 133 2.00 13.22 1.53
C TRP A 133 1.86 14.63 2.09
N PRO A 134 0.63 15.10 2.35
CA PRO A 134 0.40 16.44 2.90
C PRO A 134 1.04 16.62 4.29
N GLY A 135 1.63 17.78 4.52
CA GLY A 135 2.33 18.08 5.78
C GLY A 135 1.45 17.91 7.01
N ASP A 136 0.21 18.41 6.97
CA ASP A 136 -0.70 18.30 8.11
C ASP A 136 -1.02 16.82 8.46
N LEU A 137 -1.11 15.93 7.46
CA LEU A 137 -1.27 14.50 7.69
C LEU A 137 -0.02 13.86 8.30
N ILE A 138 1.17 14.27 7.82
CA ILE A 138 2.45 13.78 8.37
C ILE A 138 2.63 14.25 9.81
N TYR A 139 2.33 15.50 10.13
CA TYR A 139 2.42 16.03 11.49
C TYR A 139 1.51 15.24 12.44
N TRP A 140 0.31 14.91 12.00
CA TRP A 140 -0.60 14.08 12.78
C TRP A 140 -0.09 12.66 12.94
N LEU A 141 0.36 12.00 11.86
CA LEU A 141 0.93 10.65 11.91
C LEU A 141 2.17 10.59 12.80
N ALA A 142 3.04 11.59 12.76
CA ALA A 142 4.24 11.67 13.59
C ALA A 142 3.95 12.08 15.04
N GLU A 143 2.68 12.39 15.41
CA GLU A 143 2.29 12.92 16.72
C GLU A 143 3.13 14.15 17.13
N ALA A 144 3.55 14.93 16.15
CA ALA A 144 4.44 16.05 16.32
C ALA A 144 3.79 17.36 15.89
N LYS A 145 3.96 18.39 16.70
CA LYS A 145 3.54 19.73 16.33
C LYS A 145 4.63 20.36 15.47
N PRO A 146 4.26 20.97 14.33
CA PRO A 146 5.22 21.70 13.51
C PRO A 146 5.80 22.88 14.29
N SER A 147 7.00 23.30 13.91
CA SER A 147 7.53 24.59 14.39
C SER A 147 6.61 25.74 13.95
N ASP A 148 6.68 26.89 14.62
CA ASP A 148 5.84 28.08 14.32
C ASP A 148 5.89 28.49 12.84
N ASN A 149 6.97 28.18 12.13
CA ASN A 149 7.05 28.26 10.66
C ASN A 149 6.99 26.83 10.11
N LYS A 150 5.91 26.48 9.43
CA LYS A 150 5.79 25.21 8.72
C LYS A 150 7.03 25.03 7.81
N GLY A 151 7.76 23.91 8.00
CA GLY A 151 8.97 23.64 7.22
C GLY A 151 8.63 23.32 5.77
N PHE A 152 7.77 22.33 5.54
CA PHE A 152 7.38 21.82 4.23
C PHE A 152 5.86 21.67 4.13
N GLU A 153 5.33 21.78 2.91
CA GLU A 153 3.88 21.60 2.64
C GLU A 153 3.50 20.12 2.52
N GLY A 154 4.46 19.31 2.10
CA GLY A 154 4.29 17.86 1.96
C GLY A 154 5.62 17.15 1.76
N ILE A 155 5.58 15.81 1.72
CA ILE A 155 6.74 14.97 1.46
C ILE A 155 6.48 14.08 0.24
N LYS A 156 7.28 14.25 -0.81
CA LYS A 156 7.37 13.36 -1.96
C LYS A 156 8.55 12.43 -1.85
N SER A 157 9.69 12.95 -1.37
CA SER A 157 10.90 12.18 -1.17
C SER A 157 11.71 12.71 0.01
N ILE A 158 12.45 11.81 0.66
CA ILE A 158 13.42 12.13 1.71
C ILE A 158 14.78 11.64 1.26
N VAL A 159 15.80 12.48 1.34
CA VAL A 159 17.17 12.07 1.04
C VAL A 159 18.05 12.29 2.26
N ILE A 160 18.78 11.25 2.66
CA ILE A 160 19.78 11.32 3.71
C ILE A 160 21.14 11.23 3.05
N THR A 161 21.93 12.30 3.20
CA THR A 161 23.32 12.35 2.75
C THR A 161 24.22 12.19 3.97
N PRO A 162 24.90 11.03 4.12
CA PRO A 162 25.80 10.82 5.24
C PRO A 162 27.03 11.70 5.10
N GLN A 163 27.41 12.38 6.17
CA GLN A 163 28.67 13.12 6.18
C GLN A 163 29.85 12.16 6.28
N MET A 164 30.92 12.44 5.58
CA MET A 164 32.10 11.56 5.49
C MET A 164 33.12 11.80 6.60
N ASP A 165 32.99 12.88 7.37
CA ASP A 165 33.91 13.21 8.43
C ASP A 165 33.69 12.33 9.68
N VAL A 166 34.76 11.78 10.22
CA VAL A 166 34.75 10.74 11.29
C VAL A 166 34.19 11.27 12.61
N ASN A 167 34.23 12.57 12.83
CA ASN A 167 33.92 13.21 14.12
C ASN A 167 32.50 13.84 14.19
N GLU A 168 31.75 13.88 13.11
CA GLU A 168 30.46 14.51 13.11
C GLU A 168 29.28 13.51 13.26
N THR A 169 28.35 13.80 14.13
CA THR A 169 27.14 13.02 14.40
C THR A 169 25.93 13.53 13.60
N ILE A 170 26.16 14.48 12.71
CA ILE A 170 25.10 15.19 11.98
C ILE A 170 24.97 14.60 10.58
N ASN A 171 23.76 14.27 10.18
CA ASN A 171 23.41 13.94 8.79
C ASN A 171 22.66 15.10 8.16
N THR A 172 22.95 15.35 6.86
CA THR A 172 22.14 16.28 6.09
C THR A 172 20.95 15.55 5.51
N VAL A 173 19.76 16.07 5.75
CA VAL A 173 18.51 15.50 5.28
C VAL A 173 17.81 16.51 4.39
N PHE A 174 17.33 16.06 3.25
CA PHE A 174 16.56 16.87 2.32
C PHE A 174 15.16 16.30 2.23
N ILE A 175 14.17 17.19 2.34
CA ILE A 175 12.76 16.91 2.05
C ILE A 175 12.43 17.56 0.72
N TYR A 176 11.87 16.78 -0.20
CA TYR A 176 11.38 17.27 -1.50
C TYR A 176 9.86 17.20 -1.53
N ASP A 177 9.21 18.33 -1.86
CA ASP A 177 7.75 18.46 -1.92
C ASP A 177 7.21 18.70 -3.34
N GLU A 178 7.98 18.33 -4.37
CA GLU A 178 7.73 18.56 -5.80
C GLU A 178 7.98 20.00 -6.29
N ASN A 179 7.96 20.98 -5.40
CA ASN A 179 8.20 22.39 -5.73
C ASN A 179 9.56 22.87 -5.26
N GLN A 180 9.96 22.49 -4.06
CA GLN A 180 11.17 22.95 -3.37
C GLN A 180 11.85 21.82 -2.61
N ILE A 181 13.08 22.08 -2.21
CA ILE A 181 13.88 21.15 -1.41
C ILE A 181 14.22 21.87 -0.10
N TYR A 182 13.88 21.23 1.02
CA TYR A 182 14.15 21.74 2.36
C TYR A 182 15.32 20.96 2.95
N GLN A 183 16.40 21.66 3.26
CA GLN A 183 17.61 21.08 3.86
C GLN A 183 17.56 21.22 5.38
N TYR A 184 17.89 20.13 6.08
CA TYR A 184 17.99 20.05 7.54
C TYR A 184 19.29 19.41 7.95
N GLN A 185 19.88 19.90 9.06
CA GLN A 185 20.94 19.23 9.75
C GLN A 185 20.35 18.46 10.96
N VAL A 186 20.42 17.16 10.92
CA VAL A 186 19.79 16.31 11.93
C VAL A 186 20.85 15.57 12.72
N ASN A 187 20.84 15.79 14.04
CA ASN A 187 21.74 15.11 14.98
C ASN A 187 20.97 14.01 15.71
N ILE A 188 21.23 12.76 15.37
CA ILE A 188 20.61 11.61 16.01
C ILE A 188 21.60 10.95 16.93
N LYS A 189 21.27 10.94 18.22
CA LYS A 189 22.08 10.30 19.29
C LYS A 189 21.79 8.80 19.44
N ASN A 190 21.36 8.12 18.40
CA ASN A 190 21.08 6.70 18.47
C ASN A 190 22.37 5.90 18.20
N GLU A 191 22.81 5.09 19.16
CA GLU A 191 24.02 4.26 19.07
C GLU A 191 23.95 3.25 17.89
N PHE A 192 22.76 2.83 17.50
CA PHE A 192 22.54 1.88 16.41
C PHE A 192 22.72 2.50 15.02
N LEU A 193 22.46 3.81 14.89
CA LEU A 193 22.43 4.56 13.65
C LEU A 193 23.55 5.59 13.58
N GLN A 194 24.69 5.20 14.14
CA GLN A 194 25.89 5.97 13.96
C GLN A 194 26.09 6.29 12.48
N LYS A 195 26.55 7.49 12.19
CA LYS A 195 27.00 8.05 10.93
C LYS A 195 27.53 7.04 9.91
N ARG A 196 28.20 5.97 10.38
CA ARG A 196 28.74 4.91 9.53
C ARG A 196 27.70 3.97 8.94
N TYR A 197 26.49 3.86 9.50
CA TYR A 197 25.49 2.96 8.95
C TYR A 197 25.09 3.37 7.53
N TYR A 198 24.65 4.60 7.33
CA TYR A 198 24.25 5.08 6.01
C TYR A 198 25.44 5.21 5.05
N SER A 199 26.62 5.59 5.52
CA SER A 199 27.81 5.66 4.67
C SER A 199 28.32 4.29 4.23
N ASN A 200 28.19 3.26 5.06
CA ASN A 200 28.63 1.90 4.75
C ASN A 200 27.55 1.08 4.01
N LEU A 201 26.29 1.49 4.08
CA LEU A 201 25.15 0.76 3.51
C LEU A 201 25.33 0.48 2.01
N ALA A 202 25.78 1.47 1.25
CA ALA A 202 25.99 1.33 -0.18
C ALA A 202 27.11 0.34 -0.52
N ASP A 203 28.20 0.34 0.26
CA ASP A 203 29.29 -0.61 0.11
C ASP A 203 28.85 -2.03 0.51
N GLU A 204 28.01 -2.16 1.52
CA GLU A 204 27.42 -3.44 1.94
C GLU A 204 26.49 -4.01 0.86
N ILE A 205 25.61 -3.18 0.28
CA ILE A 205 24.67 -3.60 -0.74
C ILE A 205 25.39 -3.97 -2.04
N SER A 206 26.40 -3.21 -2.44
CA SER A 206 27.21 -3.51 -3.64
C SER A 206 27.88 -4.89 -3.56
N ARG A 207 28.27 -5.33 -2.37
CA ARG A 207 28.87 -6.66 -2.13
C ARG A 207 27.85 -7.82 -2.21
N LYS A 208 26.56 -7.54 -2.05
CA LYS A 208 25.48 -8.56 -2.07
C LYS A 208 25.06 -8.96 -3.47
N ASN A 209 25.74 -8.51 -4.54
CA ASN A 209 25.42 -8.79 -5.95
C ASN A 209 23.98 -8.45 -6.33
N LYS A 210 23.37 -7.43 -5.71
CA LYS A 210 22.10 -6.89 -6.18
C LYS A 210 22.26 -6.24 -7.55
N PRO A 211 21.21 -6.29 -8.40
CA PRO A 211 21.25 -5.60 -9.69
C PRO A 211 21.56 -4.10 -9.49
N THR A 212 22.55 -3.61 -10.19
CA THR A 212 22.82 -2.18 -10.24
C THR A 212 21.87 -1.52 -11.24
N LEU A 213 21.17 -0.51 -10.78
CA LEU A 213 20.27 0.30 -11.59
C LEU A 213 20.99 1.52 -12.14
N ARG A 214 20.50 2.00 -13.28
CA ARG A 214 20.92 3.24 -13.91
C ARG A 214 19.69 4.10 -14.19
N LEU A 215 19.88 5.41 -14.16
CA LEU A 215 18.83 6.32 -14.56
C LEU A 215 18.53 6.14 -16.06
N LEU A 216 17.27 6.02 -16.44
CA LEU A 216 16.83 5.77 -17.81
C LEU A 216 17.43 6.78 -18.80
N SER A 217 17.43 8.06 -18.48
CA SER A 217 17.98 9.15 -19.29
C SER A 217 19.50 9.05 -19.48
N SER A 218 20.23 8.30 -18.63
CA SER A 218 21.67 8.08 -18.76
C SER A 218 22.04 6.92 -19.66
N VAL A 219 21.09 6.03 -19.97
CA VAL A 219 21.35 4.79 -20.73
C VAL A 219 20.56 4.69 -22.02
N SER A 220 19.67 5.63 -22.28
CA SER A 220 18.83 5.66 -23.48
C SER A 220 18.48 7.10 -23.87
N ASN A 221 17.92 7.27 -25.08
CA ASN A 221 17.41 8.56 -25.57
C ASN A 221 15.93 8.81 -25.15
N PHE A 222 15.46 8.08 -24.15
CA PHE A 222 14.13 8.26 -23.61
C PHE A 222 14.13 9.35 -22.54
N SER A 223 13.02 10.09 -22.45
CA SER A 223 12.78 11.12 -21.44
C SER A 223 11.70 10.68 -20.45
N SER A 224 11.71 11.24 -19.28
CA SER A 224 10.70 11.04 -18.25
C SER A 224 10.59 12.29 -17.36
N ASP A 225 9.42 12.52 -16.78
CA ASP A 225 9.19 13.57 -15.78
C ASP A 225 9.67 13.16 -14.38
N LYS A 226 9.94 11.87 -14.20
CA LYS A 226 10.42 11.26 -12.95
C LYS A 226 11.72 10.52 -13.18
N ASP A 227 12.45 10.31 -12.11
CA ASP A 227 13.61 9.44 -12.11
C ASP A 227 13.17 7.98 -12.30
N ILE A 228 13.29 7.45 -13.51
CA ILE A 228 13.07 6.03 -13.81
C ILE A 228 14.40 5.30 -13.78
N PHE A 229 14.51 4.28 -12.94
CA PHE A 229 15.69 3.47 -12.79
C PHE A 229 15.51 2.11 -13.42
N VAL A 230 16.46 1.70 -14.24
CA VAL A 230 16.40 0.45 -14.99
C VAL A 230 17.63 -0.41 -14.75
N ALA A 231 17.46 -1.73 -14.71
CA ALA A 231 18.55 -2.69 -14.60
C ALA A 231 19.10 -3.01 -16.00
N LEU A 232 20.41 -2.75 -16.21
CA LEU A 232 21.08 -3.12 -17.44
C LEU A 232 21.65 -4.55 -17.41
N ASN A 233 21.89 -5.04 -16.19
CA ASN A 233 22.32 -6.41 -15.96
C ASN A 233 21.66 -6.88 -14.67
N ASP A 234 20.74 -7.83 -14.78
CA ASP A 234 19.96 -8.34 -13.66
C ASP A 234 20.55 -9.58 -12.99
N GLY A 235 21.73 -10.02 -13.44
CA GLY A 235 22.42 -11.17 -12.84
C GLY A 235 21.55 -12.42 -12.81
N LYS A 236 21.03 -12.75 -11.63
CA LYS A 236 20.15 -13.92 -11.40
C LYS A 236 18.69 -13.68 -11.79
N GLY A 237 18.31 -12.45 -12.11
CA GLY A 237 16.91 -12.04 -12.30
C GLY A 237 16.22 -11.66 -10.98
N SER A 238 14.95 -11.34 -11.10
CA SER A 238 14.08 -11.05 -9.94
C SER A 238 13.08 -12.17 -9.75
N ALA A 239 12.84 -12.53 -8.48
CA ALA A 239 11.93 -13.61 -8.13
C ALA A 239 10.48 -13.08 -8.03
N PHE A 240 9.57 -13.70 -8.78
CA PHE A 240 8.12 -13.42 -8.73
C PHE A 240 7.34 -14.73 -8.64
N SER A 241 6.21 -14.70 -7.95
CA SER A 241 5.20 -15.77 -7.97
C SER A 241 4.17 -15.49 -9.06
N THR A 242 3.49 -16.52 -9.54
CA THR A 242 2.19 -16.35 -10.21
C THR A 242 1.16 -16.03 -9.13
N VAL A 243 0.28 -15.09 -9.41
CA VAL A 243 -0.74 -14.60 -8.46
C VAL A 243 -2.11 -15.08 -8.91
N MET A 244 -2.91 -15.53 -7.98
CA MET A 244 -4.33 -15.80 -8.21
C MET A 244 -5.15 -14.65 -7.61
N ALA A 245 -6.02 -14.07 -8.41
CA ALA A 245 -6.98 -13.06 -7.99
C ALA A 245 -8.39 -13.57 -8.26
N VAL A 246 -9.20 -13.66 -7.21
CA VAL A 246 -10.57 -14.20 -7.30
C VAL A 246 -11.55 -13.27 -6.59
N ILE A 247 -12.81 -13.28 -7.01
CA ILE A 247 -13.87 -12.68 -6.21
C ILE A 247 -14.05 -13.51 -4.95
N PRO A 248 -13.94 -12.93 -3.73
CA PRO A 248 -14.16 -13.67 -2.50
C PRO A 248 -15.52 -14.37 -2.51
N LYS A 249 -15.55 -15.65 -2.12
CA LYS A 249 -16.79 -16.44 -2.11
C LYS A 249 -17.90 -15.79 -1.27
N ASP A 250 -17.51 -15.11 -0.19
CA ASP A 250 -18.42 -14.47 0.75
C ASP A 250 -19.17 -13.28 0.14
N ILE A 251 -18.62 -12.68 -0.93
CA ILE A 251 -19.22 -11.54 -1.63
C ILE A 251 -19.67 -11.89 -3.05
N ALA A 252 -19.43 -13.10 -3.53
CA ALA A 252 -19.92 -13.53 -4.83
C ALA A 252 -21.43 -13.44 -4.87
N LEU A 253 -21.99 -12.74 -5.87
CA LEU A 253 -23.43 -12.56 -6.01
C LEU A 253 -24.09 -13.87 -6.43
N ASN A 254 -24.68 -14.53 -5.48
CA ASN A 254 -25.57 -15.65 -5.69
C ASN A 254 -26.75 -15.54 -4.71
N ARG A 255 -27.87 -16.19 -5.06
CA ARG A 255 -29.09 -16.11 -4.28
C ARG A 255 -28.92 -16.55 -2.83
N ALA A 256 -28.17 -17.63 -2.59
CA ALA A 256 -27.95 -18.17 -1.24
C ALA A 256 -27.16 -17.17 -0.35
N ASN A 257 -26.15 -16.52 -0.89
CA ASN A 257 -25.36 -15.52 -0.13
C ASN A 257 -26.21 -14.30 0.23
N ILE A 258 -27.07 -13.85 -0.68
CA ILE A 258 -27.93 -12.67 -0.44
C ILE A 258 -29.04 -13.02 0.55
N GLU A 259 -29.71 -14.17 0.39
CA GLU A 259 -30.76 -14.63 1.31
C GLU A 259 -30.21 -14.89 2.72
N ASN A 260 -28.96 -15.36 2.85
CA ASN A 260 -28.31 -15.63 4.14
C ASN A 260 -27.63 -14.41 4.77
N TYR A 261 -27.73 -13.23 4.19
CA TYR A 261 -27.09 -12.00 4.68
C TYR A 261 -25.56 -12.05 4.77
N SER A 262 -24.90 -13.09 4.23
CA SER A 262 -23.45 -13.23 4.31
C SER A 262 -22.70 -12.05 3.70
N ILE A 263 -23.23 -11.50 2.61
CA ILE A 263 -22.70 -10.29 1.97
C ILE A 263 -22.82 -9.10 2.91
N GLN A 264 -23.97 -8.92 3.57
CA GLN A 264 -24.17 -7.82 4.53
C GLN A 264 -23.20 -7.91 5.69
N ASP A 265 -22.99 -9.11 6.26
CA ASP A 265 -22.07 -9.32 7.38
C ASP A 265 -20.63 -8.93 7.02
N ASN A 266 -20.18 -9.21 5.80
CA ASN A 266 -18.82 -8.97 5.38
C ASN A 266 -18.56 -7.55 4.88
N ILE A 267 -19.57 -6.89 4.30
CA ILE A 267 -19.41 -5.58 3.67
C ILE A 267 -20.04 -4.46 4.50
N LEU A 268 -21.16 -4.73 5.19
CA LEU A 268 -22.02 -3.74 5.82
C LEU A 268 -22.02 -3.85 7.36
N LEU A 269 -20.89 -4.15 7.95
CA LEU A 269 -20.67 -4.55 9.35
C LEU A 269 -21.44 -3.73 10.43
N GLU A 270 -21.72 -2.46 10.18
CA GLU A 270 -22.22 -1.55 11.21
C GLU A 270 -23.73 -1.23 11.12
N GLN A 271 -24.42 -1.59 10.02
CA GLN A 271 -25.78 -1.09 9.74
C GLN A 271 -26.75 -2.17 9.27
N LYS A 272 -26.47 -3.41 9.59
CA LYS A 272 -27.18 -4.60 9.13
C LYS A 272 -28.70 -4.57 9.34
N GLU A 273 -29.16 -4.05 10.46
CA GLU A 273 -30.59 -4.10 10.83
C GLU A 273 -31.47 -3.08 10.09
N SER A 274 -30.88 -2.04 9.52
CA SER A 274 -31.59 -0.94 8.86
C SER A 274 -31.63 -1.03 7.33
N LEU A 275 -30.79 -1.91 6.71
CA LEU A 275 -30.64 -1.99 5.28
C LEU A 275 -31.64 -2.95 4.64
N SER A 276 -32.31 -2.50 3.58
CA SER A 276 -33.11 -3.36 2.69
C SER A 276 -32.27 -3.83 1.51
N ALA A 277 -32.41 -5.10 1.15
CA ALA A 277 -31.73 -5.71 0.00
C ALA A 277 -32.69 -5.87 -1.18
N ASN A 278 -32.24 -5.43 -2.36
CA ASN A 278 -32.94 -5.64 -3.62
C ASN A 278 -32.00 -6.36 -4.61
N TYR A 279 -32.40 -7.56 -5.00
CA TYR A 279 -31.69 -8.36 -5.99
C TYR A 279 -32.69 -9.11 -6.88
N THR A 280 -32.40 -9.15 -8.16
CA THR A 280 -33.11 -10.01 -9.13
C THR A 280 -32.07 -10.80 -9.92
N ASP A 281 -32.38 -12.02 -10.34
CA ASP A 281 -31.49 -12.88 -11.11
C ASP A 281 -31.02 -12.24 -12.44
N SER A 282 -31.80 -11.27 -12.97
CA SER A 282 -31.43 -10.47 -14.13
C SER A 282 -30.58 -9.24 -13.82
N SER A 283 -30.39 -8.91 -12.54
CA SER A 283 -29.60 -7.76 -12.13
C SER A 283 -28.11 -8.08 -12.19
N ARG A 284 -27.32 -7.13 -12.70
CA ARG A 284 -25.85 -7.22 -12.63
C ARG A 284 -25.29 -6.86 -11.27
N TYR A 285 -26.13 -6.41 -10.33
CA TYR A 285 -25.75 -5.99 -8.99
C TYR A 285 -26.84 -6.25 -7.96
N ALA A 286 -26.43 -6.41 -6.72
CA ALA A 286 -27.29 -6.33 -5.54
C ALA A 286 -27.21 -4.92 -4.95
N MET A 287 -28.35 -4.38 -4.52
CA MET A 287 -28.42 -3.06 -3.90
C MET A 287 -28.91 -3.18 -2.47
N PHE A 288 -28.19 -2.55 -1.54
CA PHE A 288 -28.53 -2.45 -0.12
C PHE A 288 -28.68 -0.97 0.22
N THR A 289 -29.81 -0.57 0.77
CA THR A 289 -30.07 0.85 1.04
C THR A 289 -30.87 1.06 2.31
N ASP A 290 -30.58 2.17 2.97
CA ASP A 290 -31.39 2.79 4.02
C ASP A 290 -31.63 4.27 3.68
N THR A 291 -32.01 5.09 4.66
CA THR A 291 -32.27 6.53 4.44
C THR A 291 -31.02 7.34 4.18
N GLU A 292 -29.83 6.85 4.57
CA GLU A 292 -28.56 7.59 4.49
C GLU A 292 -27.53 6.91 3.61
N ASN A 293 -27.60 5.58 3.46
CA ASN A 293 -26.54 4.80 2.84
C ASN A 293 -27.07 4.01 1.64
N LEU A 294 -26.27 3.96 0.58
CA LEU A 294 -26.51 3.14 -0.59
C LEU A 294 -25.25 2.34 -0.89
N TYR A 295 -25.41 1.01 -0.91
CA TYR A 295 -24.38 0.08 -1.36
C TYR A 295 -24.85 -0.63 -2.62
N ARG A 296 -23.96 -0.77 -3.60
CA ARG A 296 -24.15 -1.62 -4.78
C ARG A 296 -22.97 -2.57 -4.87
N LEU A 297 -23.26 -3.86 -4.95
CA LEU A 297 -22.26 -4.89 -5.17
C LEU A 297 -22.56 -5.53 -6.52
N TYR A 298 -21.59 -5.46 -7.43
CA TYR A 298 -21.71 -5.95 -8.80
C TYR A 298 -21.20 -7.39 -8.92
N ASN A 299 -21.66 -8.12 -9.94
CA ASN A 299 -21.27 -9.49 -10.23
C ASN A 299 -19.76 -9.67 -10.42
N ASP A 300 -19.09 -8.64 -10.92
CA ASP A 300 -17.65 -8.59 -11.12
C ASP A 300 -16.88 -8.22 -9.83
N GLY A 301 -17.54 -8.21 -8.67
CA GLY A 301 -16.94 -7.93 -7.36
C GLY A 301 -16.58 -6.47 -7.14
N ILE A 302 -17.19 -5.55 -7.88
CA ILE A 302 -17.08 -4.11 -7.61
C ILE A 302 -18.09 -3.73 -6.53
N LEU A 303 -17.62 -3.06 -5.48
CA LEU A 303 -18.45 -2.43 -4.45
C LEU A 303 -18.49 -0.92 -4.69
N GLU A 304 -19.69 -0.38 -4.81
CA GLU A 304 -19.93 1.06 -4.72
C GLU A 304 -20.67 1.39 -3.42
N TYR A 305 -20.22 2.41 -2.73
CA TYR A 305 -20.88 2.99 -1.58
C TYR A 305 -21.11 4.47 -1.81
N LYS A 306 -22.27 4.96 -1.41
CA LYS A 306 -22.62 6.38 -1.45
C LYS A 306 -23.44 6.77 -0.21
N TYR A 307 -23.01 7.85 0.44
CA TYR A 307 -23.80 8.55 1.45
C TYR A 307 -24.80 9.46 0.75
N ILE A 308 -26.10 9.29 1.03
CA ILE A 308 -27.19 9.95 0.27
C ILE A 308 -27.39 11.41 0.67
N PRO A 309 -27.40 11.77 2.01
CA PRO A 309 -27.63 13.15 2.40
C PRO A 309 -26.54 14.10 1.90
N SER A 310 -26.94 15.22 1.32
CA SER A 310 -25.99 16.28 0.97
C SER A 310 -25.57 17.03 2.23
N THR A 311 -24.42 16.65 2.79
CA THR A 311 -23.82 17.39 3.91
C THR A 311 -22.54 18.06 3.44
N SER A 312 -22.45 19.36 3.62
CA SER A 312 -21.18 20.05 3.57
C SER A 312 -20.58 20.07 4.97
N SER A 313 -19.50 19.31 5.19
CA SER A 313 -18.64 19.57 6.35
C SER A 313 -17.87 20.86 6.07
N ASN A 314 -17.93 21.79 7.01
CA ASN A 314 -17.12 23.02 6.94
C ASN A 314 -15.74 22.82 7.58
N GLN A 315 -15.43 21.64 8.09
CA GLN A 315 -14.13 21.32 8.68
C GLN A 315 -13.22 20.66 7.65
N ASP A 316 -12.11 21.31 7.40
CA ASP A 316 -11.06 20.82 6.50
C ASP A 316 -10.00 20.08 7.35
N ASP A 317 -10.26 18.81 7.66
CA ASP A 317 -9.36 17.95 8.42
C ASP A 317 -9.02 16.70 7.61
N ILE A 318 -7.84 16.73 6.99
CA ILE A 318 -7.31 15.63 6.20
C ILE A 318 -7.03 14.39 7.05
N SER A 319 -6.67 14.57 8.33
CA SER A 319 -6.31 13.47 9.22
C SER A 319 -7.56 12.67 9.61
N ALA A 320 -8.66 13.37 9.91
CA ALA A 320 -9.96 12.74 10.16
C ALA A 320 -10.47 12.02 8.91
N ALA A 321 -10.42 12.65 7.74
CA ALA A 321 -10.82 12.04 6.47
C ALA A 321 -9.99 10.78 6.15
N PHE A 322 -8.68 10.85 6.34
CA PHE A 322 -7.78 9.71 6.15
C PHE A 322 -8.09 8.57 7.14
N LYS A 323 -8.31 8.90 8.42
CA LYS A 323 -8.69 7.91 9.43
C LYS A 323 -9.99 7.19 9.07
N HIS A 324 -11.02 7.89 8.57
CA HIS A 324 -12.25 7.27 8.08
C HIS A 324 -11.99 6.31 6.92
N ALA A 325 -11.19 6.73 5.94
CA ALA A 325 -10.86 5.91 4.78
C ALA A 325 -10.15 4.62 5.18
N VAL A 326 -9.09 4.71 6.00
CA VAL A 326 -8.31 3.53 6.40
C VAL A 326 -9.07 2.62 7.37
N THR A 327 -9.92 3.18 8.23
CA THR A 327 -10.83 2.38 9.08
C THR A 327 -11.78 1.54 8.22
N PHE A 328 -12.36 2.12 7.17
CA PHE A 328 -13.20 1.41 6.23
C PHE A 328 -12.47 0.25 5.55
N ILE A 329 -11.21 0.44 5.17
CA ILE A 329 -10.36 -0.59 4.56
C ILE A 329 -10.09 -1.71 5.58
N GLU A 330 -9.65 -1.37 6.78
CA GLU A 330 -9.24 -2.35 7.79
C GLU A 330 -10.41 -3.24 8.28
N GLN A 331 -11.61 -2.70 8.35
CA GLN A 331 -12.80 -3.49 8.64
C GLN A 331 -13.02 -4.63 7.62
N ARG A 332 -12.53 -4.45 6.40
CA ARG A 332 -12.72 -5.34 5.24
C ARG A 332 -11.43 -5.99 4.75
N ARG A 333 -10.36 -5.89 5.53
CA ARG A 333 -9.03 -6.40 5.18
C ARG A 333 -9.03 -7.86 4.75
N HIS A 334 -9.86 -8.68 5.40
CA HIS A 334 -10.00 -10.12 5.10
C HIS A 334 -10.44 -10.41 3.65
N LEU A 335 -11.06 -9.45 2.96
CA LEU A 335 -11.50 -9.60 1.56
C LEU A 335 -10.35 -9.51 0.55
N MET A 336 -9.15 -9.07 0.97
CA MET A 336 -8.02 -8.82 0.07
C MET A 336 -6.99 -9.96 0.00
N GLY A 337 -7.07 -10.93 0.93
CA GLY A 337 -6.10 -12.03 1.00
C GLY A 337 -4.70 -11.56 1.41
N ASP A 338 -3.69 -11.98 0.64
CA ASP A 338 -2.27 -11.68 0.90
C ASP A 338 -1.82 -10.30 0.38
N ALA A 339 -2.70 -9.56 -0.30
CA ALA A 339 -2.33 -8.25 -0.83
C ALA A 339 -2.30 -7.17 0.25
N ASP A 340 -1.34 -6.27 0.13
CA ASP A 340 -1.31 -5.01 0.86
C ASP A 340 -1.96 -3.89 0.06
N ILE A 341 -2.46 -2.89 0.76
CA ILE A 341 -3.06 -1.69 0.17
C ILE A 341 -2.19 -0.48 0.49
N PHE A 342 -1.89 0.31 -0.53
CA PHE A 342 -1.04 1.49 -0.44
C PHE A 342 -1.77 2.73 -0.95
N LEU A 343 -1.54 3.85 -0.31
CA LEU A 343 -2.06 5.13 -0.76
C LEU A 343 -1.32 5.57 -2.03
N LYS A 344 -2.06 5.70 -3.13
CA LYS A 344 -1.54 6.12 -4.44
C LYS A 344 -1.61 7.62 -4.65
N SER A 345 -2.70 8.22 -4.22
CA SER A 345 -2.86 9.68 -4.28
C SER A 345 -3.88 10.15 -3.25
N ILE A 346 -3.70 11.39 -2.83
CA ILE A 346 -4.65 12.13 -2.00
C ILE A 346 -4.82 13.52 -2.59
N ASN A 347 -6.04 13.85 -2.99
CA ASN A 347 -6.38 15.09 -3.64
C ASN A 347 -7.47 15.82 -2.87
N LYS A 348 -7.19 17.05 -2.47
CA LYS A 348 -8.18 17.94 -1.88
C LYS A 348 -9.17 18.42 -2.94
N LYS A 349 -10.44 18.34 -2.63
CA LYS A 349 -11.56 18.94 -3.37
C LYS A 349 -12.24 19.97 -2.47
N GLU A 350 -13.24 20.68 -2.98
CA GLU A 350 -13.89 21.77 -2.23
C GLU A 350 -14.44 21.35 -0.86
N SER A 351 -15.02 20.12 -0.75
CA SER A 351 -15.70 19.66 0.47
C SER A 351 -15.25 18.27 0.94
N TYR A 352 -14.28 17.64 0.29
CA TYR A 352 -13.79 16.31 0.63
C TYR A 352 -12.37 16.08 0.12
N TYR A 353 -11.77 14.98 0.55
CA TYR A 353 -10.53 14.43 0.02
C TYR A 353 -10.84 13.18 -0.81
N GLU A 354 -10.29 13.11 -2.03
CA GLU A 354 -10.30 11.90 -2.86
C GLU A 354 -8.98 11.17 -2.65
N MET A 355 -9.08 9.95 -2.14
CA MET A 355 -7.96 9.07 -1.86
C MET A 355 -8.02 7.88 -2.79
N LYS A 356 -6.94 7.61 -3.50
CA LYS A 356 -6.79 6.45 -4.39
C LYS A 356 -5.79 5.50 -3.78
N PHE A 357 -6.14 4.22 -3.77
CA PHE A 357 -5.28 3.16 -3.24
C PHE A 357 -5.01 2.13 -4.33
N GLU A 358 -3.88 1.45 -4.24
CA GLU A 358 -3.52 0.33 -5.10
C GLU A 358 -3.17 -0.91 -4.29
N TYR A 359 -3.31 -2.09 -4.93
CA TYR A 359 -2.85 -3.34 -4.35
C TYR A 359 -1.39 -3.58 -4.68
N LYS A 360 -0.65 -4.10 -3.71
CA LYS A 360 0.69 -4.67 -3.90
C LYS A 360 0.75 -6.06 -3.28
N LEU A 361 1.51 -6.94 -3.92
CA LEU A 361 1.85 -8.23 -3.35
C LEU A 361 3.37 -8.31 -3.25
N GLU A 362 3.91 -8.43 -2.04
CA GLU A 362 5.35 -8.42 -1.80
C GLU A 362 6.07 -7.21 -2.43
N GLY A 363 5.48 -6.02 -2.35
CA GLY A 363 6.01 -4.77 -2.92
C GLY A 363 5.84 -4.62 -4.43
N VAL A 364 5.20 -5.59 -5.11
CA VAL A 364 4.94 -5.55 -6.55
C VAL A 364 3.52 -5.11 -6.81
N SER A 365 3.35 -4.02 -7.56
CA SER A 365 2.04 -3.43 -7.85
C SER A 365 1.17 -4.34 -8.71
N ILE A 366 -0.14 -4.35 -8.42
CA ILE A 366 -1.16 -5.04 -9.21
C ILE A 366 -1.99 -3.98 -9.94
N TYR A 367 -1.84 -3.93 -11.24
CA TYR A 367 -2.53 -2.99 -12.12
C TYR A 367 -3.86 -3.57 -12.59
N TYR A 368 -4.83 -2.71 -12.68
CA TYR A 368 -6.15 -3.03 -13.18
C TYR A 368 -6.32 -2.41 -14.56
N ASN A 369 -6.52 -3.25 -15.56
CA ASN A 369 -6.81 -2.82 -16.92
C ASN A 369 -8.32 -2.90 -17.17
N ASP A 370 -8.89 -1.82 -17.68
CA ASP A 370 -10.33 -1.79 -18.01
C ASP A 370 -10.56 -2.15 -19.47
N ILE A 371 -11.50 -3.06 -19.68
CA ILE A 371 -11.86 -3.53 -21.02
C ILE A 371 -12.94 -2.63 -21.69
N GLU A 372 -13.66 -1.81 -20.93
CA GLU A 372 -14.84 -1.06 -21.43
C GLU A 372 -14.67 0.47 -21.42
N GLY A 373 -13.45 1.01 -21.32
CA GLY A 373 -13.22 2.48 -21.43
C GLY A 373 -13.54 3.26 -20.17
N VAL A 374 -13.73 2.61 -19.04
CA VAL A 374 -13.77 3.26 -17.71
C VAL A 374 -12.38 3.15 -17.12
N GLU A 375 -11.61 4.23 -17.15
CA GLU A 375 -10.27 4.30 -16.55
C GLU A 375 -10.33 3.93 -15.06
N ILE A 376 -10.11 2.65 -14.72
CA ILE A 376 -9.90 2.24 -13.33
C ILE A 376 -8.44 2.51 -12.97
N ASN A 377 -8.13 3.77 -12.74
CA ASN A 377 -6.78 4.19 -12.36
C ASN A 377 -6.36 3.68 -10.97
N SER A 378 -7.29 3.11 -10.20
CA SER A 378 -7.03 2.56 -8.87
C SER A 378 -8.12 1.57 -8.47
N PRO A 379 -7.78 0.40 -7.90
CA PRO A 379 -8.75 -0.59 -7.47
C PRO A 379 -9.65 -0.11 -6.33
N LEU A 380 -9.22 0.91 -5.58
CA LEU A 380 -10.01 1.48 -4.50
C LEU A 380 -9.89 3.01 -4.53
N ILE A 381 -11.05 3.67 -4.63
CA ILE A 381 -11.18 5.13 -4.55
C ILE A 381 -12.15 5.44 -3.42
N ILE A 382 -11.72 6.26 -2.48
CA ILE A 382 -12.54 6.72 -1.35
C ILE A 382 -12.60 8.24 -1.36
N LYS A 383 -13.82 8.79 -1.26
CA LYS A 383 -14.07 10.20 -1.01
C LYS A 383 -14.54 10.36 0.44
N ALA A 384 -13.81 11.09 1.23
CA ALA A 384 -14.10 11.30 2.65
C ALA A 384 -13.89 12.76 3.06
N ASN A 385 -14.66 13.19 4.04
CA ASN A 385 -14.46 14.45 4.74
C ASN A 385 -14.12 14.21 6.23
N SER A 386 -14.04 15.24 7.04
CA SER A 386 -13.76 15.13 8.47
C SER A 386 -14.76 14.30 9.24
N ASP A 387 -15.99 14.13 8.74
CA ASP A 387 -17.08 13.50 9.47
C ASP A 387 -17.26 12.03 9.07
N ARG A 388 -17.06 11.69 7.78
CA ARG A 388 -17.37 10.37 7.24
C ARG A 388 -16.86 10.10 5.83
N ILE A 389 -17.05 8.88 5.38
CA ILE A 389 -16.94 8.52 3.96
C ILE A 389 -18.19 8.99 3.23
N LEU A 390 -18.00 9.64 2.08
CA LEU A 390 -19.08 10.12 1.20
C LEU A 390 -19.34 9.16 0.05
N GLU A 391 -18.26 8.65 -0.56
CA GLU A 391 -18.32 7.70 -1.66
C GLU A 391 -17.14 6.73 -1.57
N CYS A 392 -17.37 5.50 -2.01
CA CYS A 392 -16.32 4.51 -2.20
C CYS A 392 -16.63 3.70 -3.46
N ARG A 393 -15.60 3.45 -4.26
CA ARG A 393 -15.61 2.46 -5.33
C ARG A 393 -14.44 1.52 -5.13
N TRP A 394 -14.70 0.23 -4.98
CA TRP A 394 -13.71 -0.79 -4.66
C TRP A 394 -13.85 -2.03 -5.52
N VAL A 395 -12.81 -2.36 -6.27
CA VAL A 395 -12.67 -3.64 -6.96
C VAL A 395 -12.11 -4.65 -5.97
N ILE A 396 -12.98 -5.45 -5.38
CA ILE A 396 -12.61 -6.41 -4.34
C ILE A 396 -12.10 -7.70 -5.00
N ARG A 397 -10.86 -8.07 -4.68
CA ARG A 397 -10.24 -9.33 -5.11
C ARG A 397 -9.49 -9.95 -3.94
N TYR A 398 -9.75 -11.22 -3.70
CA TYR A 398 -8.92 -12.03 -2.82
C TYR A 398 -7.69 -12.48 -3.61
N ILE A 399 -6.55 -11.96 -3.21
CA ILE A 399 -5.27 -12.13 -3.89
C ILE A 399 -4.43 -13.10 -3.08
N SER A 400 -3.90 -14.13 -3.76
CA SER A 400 -3.04 -15.13 -3.13
C SER A 400 -1.93 -15.59 -4.07
N LYS A 401 -0.84 -16.07 -3.50
CA LYS A 401 0.23 -16.69 -4.28
C LYS A 401 -0.23 -18.06 -4.78
N PHE A 402 -0.07 -18.31 -6.08
CA PHE A 402 -0.44 -19.57 -6.69
C PHE A 402 0.71 -20.59 -6.70
N ASP A 403 1.93 -20.11 -6.92
CA ASP A 403 3.13 -20.95 -7.00
C ASP A 403 4.30 -20.38 -6.17
N LYS A 404 5.40 -21.13 -6.12
CA LYS A 404 6.65 -20.65 -5.52
C LYS A 404 7.31 -19.61 -6.42
N PRO A 405 8.00 -18.60 -5.86
CA PRO A 405 8.71 -17.62 -6.64
C PRO A 405 9.71 -18.25 -7.60
N THR A 406 9.69 -17.82 -8.84
CA THR A 406 10.64 -18.19 -9.90
C THR A 406 11.35 -16.95 -10.41
N ASN A 407 12.57 -17.12 -10.97
CA ASN A 407 13.34 -15.99 -11.45
C ASN A 407 12.91 -15.59 -12.87
N TYR A 408 12.68 -14.29 -13.03
CA TYR A 408 12.35 -13.67 -14.31
C TYR A 408 13.43 -12.69 -14.74
N ASN A 409 13.53 -12.48 -16.05
CA ASN A 409 14.45 -11.52 -16.64
C ASN A 409 13.85 -10.11 -16.52
N VAL A 410 14.52 -9.25 -15.75
CA VAL A 410 14.18 -7.82 -15.60
C VAL A 410 15.26 -6.91 -16.21
N ASN A 411 16.05 -7.43 -17.14
CA ASN A 411 17.06 -6.66 -17.85
C ASN A 411 16.41 -5.74 -18.88
N PHE A 412 16.61 -4.43 -18.71
CA PHE A 412 16.03 -3.42 -19.59
C PHE A 412 16.56 -3.48 -21.04
N ALA A 413 17.83 -3.85 -21.23
CA ALA A 413 18.37 -4.00 -22.57
C ALA A 413 17.72 -5.18 -23.32
N ASP A 414 17.41 -6.28 -22.63
CA ASP A 414 16.67 -7.40 -23.22
C ASP A 414 15.21 -7.01 -23.52
N LEU A 415 14.58 -6.23 -22.64
CA LEU A 415 13.24 -5.68 -22.89
C LEU A 415 13.24 -4.85 -24.18
N LEU A 416 14.14 -3.87 -24.29
CA LEU A 416 14.22 -3.00 -25.46
C LEU A 416 14.50 -3.78 -26.74
N ASN A 417 15.59 -4.57 -26.75
CA ASN A 417 16.13 -5.15 -27.98
C ASN A 417 15.36 -6.37 -28.48
N LYS A 418 14.65 -7.09 -27.59
CA LYS A 418 13.98 -8.34 -27.94
C LYS A 418 12.46 -8.23 -27.89
N GLN A 419 11.90 -7.62 -26.82
CA GLN A 419 10.46 -7.64 -26.60
C GLN A 419 9.77 -6.43 -27.23
N ILE A 420 10.25 -5.20 -26.98
CA ILE A 420 9.63 -4.00 -27.52
C ILE A 420 9.78 -3.97 -29.05
N VAL A 421 10.98 -4.21 -29.57
CA VAL A 421 11.22 -4.21 -31.04
C VAL A 421 10.31 -5.19 -31.76
N SER A 422 10.02 -6.35 -31.16
CA SER A 422 9.19 -7.38 -31.81
C SER A 422 7.70 -7.20 -31.65
N ALA A 423 7.24 -6.72 -30.48
CA ALA A 423 5.82 -6.69 -30.13
C ALA A 423 5.20 -5.28 -30.22
N TYR A 424 5.98 -4.25 -29.96
CA TYR A 424 5.49 -2.87 -29.86
C TYR A 424 6.51 -1.86 -30.44
N PRO A 425 6.90 -2.00 -31.73
CA PRO A 425 7.91 -1.13 -32.34
C PRO A 425 7.52 0.36 -32.31
N GLU A 426 6.23 0.67 -32.22
CA GLU A 426 5.71 2.04 -32.09
C GLU A 426 6.20 2.77 -30.85
N ILE A 427 6.56 2.06 -29.76
CA ILE A 427 7.15 2.66 -28.55
C ILE A 427 8.51 3.33 -28.90
N LEU A 428 9.19 2.85 -29.91
CA LEU A 428 10.49 3.37 -30.36
C LEU A 428 10.34 4.56 -31.30
N ASP A 429 9.13 4.80 -31.83
CA ASP A 429 8.85 5.91 -32.70
C ASP A 429 8.82 7.23 -31.94
N SER A 430 9.15 8.32 -32.60
CA SER A 430 9.57 9.60 -31.99
C SER A 430 8.56 10.31 -31.09
N LYS A 431 7.29 9.90 -31.07
CA LYS A 431 6.24 10.55 -30.27
C LYS A 431 6.07 9.95 -28.87
N ASP A 432 6.41 8.68 -28.68
CA ASP A 432 6.21 7.95 -27.40
C ASP A 432 7.52 7.71 -26.63
N ARG A 433 8.55 8.51 -26.88
CA ARG A 433 9.84 8.44 -26.14
C ARG A 433 9.78 9.00 -24.73
N PHE A 434 8.62 9.46 -24.31
CA PHE A 434 8.40 9.95 -22.97
C PHE A 434 7.71 8.89 -22.12
N PHE A 435 8.44 8.39 -21.12
CA PHE A 435 7.94 7.36 -20.23
C PHE A 435 7.51 7.96 -18.88
N LYS A 436 6.33 7.58 -18.44
CA LYS A 436 5.83 7.87 -17.09
C LYS A 436 6.23 6.77 -16.11
N ARG A 437 6.39 5.54 -16.62
CA ARG A 437 6.68 4.35 -15.81
C ARG A 437 7.31 3.24 -16.65
N ILE A 438 8.27 2.54 -16.06
CA ILE A 438 8.81 1.26 -16.55
C ILE A 438 9.15 0.43 -15.32
N GLU A 439 8.34 -0.57 -15.02
CA GLU A 439 8.57 -1.45 -13.88
C GLU A 439 7.92 -2.82 -14.06
N PRO A 440 8.36 -3.86 -13.34
CA PRO A 440 7.63 -5.12 -13.27
C PRO A 440 6.38 -4.96 -12.37
N GLY A 441 5.29 -5.63 -12.77
CA GLY A 441 4.03 -5.64 -12.04
C GLY A 441 3.15 -6.82 -12.44
N TYR A 442 1.98 -6.89 -11.86
CA TYR A 442 0.92 -7.81 -12.26
C TYR A 442 -0.20 -7.04 -12.93
N ILE A 443 -0.89 -7.66 -13.88
CA ILE A 443 -2.01 -7.05 -14.59
C ILE A 443 -3.24 -7.89 -14.35
N PHE A 444 -4.28 -7.26 -13.85
CA PHE A 444 -5.60 -7.83 -13.73
C PHE A 444 -6.51 -7.21 -14.79
N GLU A 445 -7.03 -8.04 -15.69
CA GLU A 445 -8.04 -7.64 -16.64
C GLU A 445 -9.41 -7.89 -16.02
N LEU A 446 -10.22 -6.84 -15.91
CA LEU A 446 -11.61 -6.94 -15.48
C LEU A 446 -12.39 -7.59 -16.64
N SER A 447 -12.45 -8.90 -16.62
CA SER A 447 -13.34 -9.68 -17.47
C SER A 447 -14.47 -10.25 -16.62
N ASP A 448 -15.55 -10.73 -17.26
CA ASP A 448 -16.66 -11.44 -16.58
C ASP A 448 -16.22 -12.72 -15.85
N SER A 449 -14.91 -13.03 -15.80
CA SER A 449 -14.39 -14.19 -15.10
C SER A 449 -14.18 -13.89 -13.61
N ASP A 450 -14.73 -14.76 -12.76
CA ASP A 450 -14.62 -14.67 -11.29
C ASP A 450 -13.19 -14.85 -10.77
N SER A 451 -12.26 -15.30 -11.62
CA SER A 451 -10.88 -15.59 -11.23
C SER A 451 -9.90 -15.43 -12.39
N GLY A 452 -8.70 -14.96 -12.08
CA GLY A 452 -7.59 -14.83 -13.02
C GLY A 452 -6.26 -15.23 -12.41
N LEU A 453 -5.40 -15.90 -13.21
CA LEU A 453 -3.99 -16.10 -12.90
C LEU A 453 -3.19 -14.96 -13.52
N LEU A 454 -2.47 -14.23 -12.69
CA LEU A 454 -1.68 -13.07 -13.08
C LEU A 454 -0.22 -13.48 -13.16
N ALA A 455 0.34 -13.45 -14.35
CA ALA A 455 1.78 -13.59 -14.55
C ALA A 455 2.47 -12.24 -14.40
N PRO A 456 3.70 -12.21 -13.87
CA PRO A 456 4.46 -10.97 -13.78
C PRO A 456 4.79 -10.45 -15.19
N SER A 457 4.62 -9.14 -15.37
CA SER A 457 4.74 -8.44 -16.65
C SER A 457 5.51 -7.14 -16.48
N TRP A 458 6.13 -6.64 -17.55
CA TRP A 458 6.56 -5.26 -17.63
C TRP A 458 5.35 -4.35 -17.79
N ILE A 459 5.29 -3.32 -16.99
CA ILE A 459 4.33 -2.22 -17.09
C ILE A 459 5.09 -1.03 -17.66
N ILE A 460 4.70 -0.59 -18.84
CA ILE A 460 5.32 0.55 -19.53
C ILE A 460 4.22 1.56 -19.78
N SER A 461 4.29 2.70 -19.12
CA SER A 461 3.34 3.80 -19.33
C SER A 461 4.03 4.92 -20.12
N THR A 462 3.39 5.34 -21.19
CA THR A 462 3.77 6.50 -21.99
C THR A 462 2.76 7.64 -21.78
N GLU A 463 2.86 8.71 -22.56
CA GLU A 463 1.83 9.75 -22.57
C GLU A 463 0.52 9.28 -23.19
N SER A 464 0.60 8.37 -24.17
CA SER A 464 -0.56 7.96 -24.98
C SER A 464 -1.27 6.74 -24.43
N LYS A 465 -0.55 5.75 -23.93
CA LYS A 465 -1.13 4.48 -23.42
C LYS A 465 -0.18 3.69 -22.55
N ASP A 466 -0.72 2.67 -21.92
CA ASP A 466 0.03 1.65 -21.19
C ASP A 466 0.25 0.41 -22.07
N TYR A 467 1.44 -0.18 -21.92
CA TYR A 467 1.83 -1.44 -22.56
C TYR A 467 2.16 -2.48 -21.51
N PHE A 468 1.72 -3.70 -21.77
CA PHE A 468 1.89 -4.82 -20.87
C PHE A 468 2.62 -5.95 -21.57
N ILE A 469 3.83 -6.25 -21.12
CA ILE A 469 4.71 -7.23 -21.78
C ILE A 469 5.07 -8.32 -20.78
N PRO A 470 4.64 -9.58 -20.97
CA PRO A 470 4.95 -10.67 -20.06
C PRO A 470 6.46 -10.80 -19.81
N LEU A 471 6.85 -10.97 -18.56
CA LEU A 471 8.22 -11.23 -18.17
C LEU A 471 8.66 -12.64 -18.64
N ILE A 472 9.87 -12.77 -19.12
CA ILE A 472 10.44 -14.06 -19.55
C ILE A 472 11.10 -14.74 -18.35
N ARG A 473 10.73 -15.99 -18.09
CA ARG A 473 11.40 -16.81 -17.06
C ARG A 473 12.87 -17.03 -17.41
N LYS A 474 13.76 -16.91 -16.41
CA LYS A 474 15.17 -17.29 -16.57
C LYS A 474 15.31 -18.80 -16.44
N GLY A 475 15.96 -19.43 -17.43
CA GLY A 475 16.23 -20.88 -17.43
C GLY A 475 15.18 -21.73 -18.16
N GLY A 476 14.27 -21.09 -18.92
CA GLY A 476 13.41 -21.76 -19.90
C GLY A 476 14.11 -21.94 -21.24
#